data_200dd55295de134ee8e63a630bb32f20
#
_entry.id   200dd55295de134ee8e63a630bb32f20
#
_cell.length_a   1.000
_cell.length_b   1.000
_cell.length_c   1.000
_cell.angle_alpha   90.00
_cell.angle_beta   90.00
_cell.angle_gamma   90.00
#
_symmetry.space_group_name_H-M   'P 1'
#
loop_
_entity.id
_entity.type
_entity.pdbx_description
1 polymer ?
#
loop_
_entity_poly.entity_id
_entity_poly.type
_entity_poly.pdbx_seq_one_letter_code
_entity_poly.pdbx_strand_id
1 'polypeptide(L)'
;MSRPPLPPFTRETAAQKARMAEDAWNSRDPVRVAGAYTEDSRWRNRSEVFQGREAIVAFLTRKWEKEQEYRLIKDLWAFDGNRIAVRFQYEWHDAGGNWFRSYGNEQWEFDEHGLMRRREASINDIAIAEKDRRFHWPAPGPRPADVPGLRPEPF
;
A
#
# COMPACT_ATOMS: atom_id res chain seq x y z
N MET A 1 -20.30 1.81 9.63
CA MET A 1 -19.94 1.47 8.24
C MET A 1 -19.06 0.24 8.24
N SER A 2 -19.29 -0.67 7.31
CA SER A 2 -18.45 -1.87 7.21
C SER A 2 -17.75 -1.93 5.85
N ARG A 3 -16.63 -2.66 5.83
CA ARG A 3 -15.81 -2.81 4.64
C ARG A 3 -15.33 -4.27 4.54
N PRO A 4 -16.20 -5.14 4.03
CA PRO A 4 -15.86 -6.55 3.85
C PRO A 4 -14.66 -6.74 2.93
N PRO A 5 -13.92 -7.86 3.07
CA PRO A 5 -14.17 -8.94 4.02
C PRO A 5 -13.86 -8.53 5.45
N LEU A 6 -14.60 -9.15 6.41
CA LEU A 6 -14.47 -8.85 7.83
C LEU A 6 -13.55 -9.87 8.51
N PRO A 7 -12.86 -9.49 9.61
CA PRO A 7 -12.14 -10.48 10.39
C PRO A 7 -13.11 -11.42 11.14
N PRO A 8 -12.69 -12.63 11.51
CA PRO A 8 -11.35 -13.19 11.33
C PRO A 8 -11.10 -13.57 9.88
N PHE A 9 -9.88 -13.29 9.40
CA PHE A 9 -9.53 -13.53 8.01
C PHE A 9 -9.15 -14.99 7.75
N THR A 10 -9.41 -15.42 6.52
CA THR A 10 -8.86 -16.65 5.94
C THR A 10 -7.74 -16.24 4.98
N ARG A 11 -6.97 -17.19 4.46
CA ARG A 11 -5.96 -16.88 3.45
C ARG A 11 -6.58 -16.14 2.26
N GLU A 12 -7.75 -16.61 1.83
CA GLU A 12 -8.46 -16.02 0.71
C GLU A 12 -8.91 -14.59 0.97
N THR A 13 -9.53 -14.35 2.13
CA THR A 13 -10.02 -13.00 2.46
C THR A 13 -8.88 -12.05 2.82
N ALA A 14 -7.81 -12.55 3.43
CA ALA A 14 -6.61 -11.75 3.67
C ALA A 14 -5.95 -11.32 2.35
N ALA A 15 -5.85 -12.25 1.38
CA ALA A 15 -5.33 -11.92 0.05
C ALA A 15 -6.23 -10.89 -0.65
N GLN A 16 -7.53 -11.01 -0.49
CA GLN A 16 -8.48 -10.04 -1.03
C GLN A 16 -8.26 -8.63 -0.43
N LYS A 17 -8.05 -8.55 0.89
CA LYS A 17 -7.73 -7.28 1.54
C LYS A 17 -6.43 -6.68 1.00
N ALA A 18 -5.42 -7.51 0.79
CA ALA A 18 -4.13 -7.05 0.25
C ALA A 18 -4.34 -6.46 -1.17
N ARG A 19 -5.13 -7.13 -2.01
CA ARG A 19 -5.40 -6.64 -3.36
C ARG A 19 -6.25 -5.36 -3.34
N MET A 20 -7.23 -5.27 -2.46
CA MET A 20 -8.03 -4.05 -2.31
C MET A 20 -7.16 -2.86 -1.93
N ALA A 21 -6.20 -3.07 -1.03
CA ALA A 21 -5.26 -2.03 -0.64
C ALA A 21 -4.37 -1.62 -1.81
N GLU A 22 -3.82 -2.59 -2.54
CA GLU A 22 -3.02 -2.32 -3.73
C GLU A 22 -3.80 -1.46 -4.72
N ASP A 23 -5.03 -1.84 -5.04
CA ASP A 23 -5.86 -1.11 -6.01
C ASP A 23 -6.18 0.31 -5.54
N ALA A 24 -6.50 0.48 -4.26
CA ALA A 24 -6.79 1.79 -3.70
C ALA A 24 -5.57 2.72 -3.76
N TRP A 25 -4.40 2.22 -3.37
CA TRP A 25 -3.17 3.02 -3.39
C TRP A 25 -2.74 3.35 -4.83
N ASN A 26 -2.93 2.43 -5.77
CA ASN A 26 -2.63 2.67 -7.18
C ASN A 26 -3.55 3.72 -7.82
N SER A 27 -4.69 4.03 -7.20
CA SER A 27 -5.55 5.13 -7.65
C SER A 27 -4.92 6.50 -7.38
N ARG A 28 -3.98 6.58 -6.44
CA ARG A 28 -3.35 7.82 -5.96
C ARG A 28 -4.37 8.84 -5.48
N ASP A 29 -5.47 8.36 -4.92
CA ASP A 29 -6.54 9.21 -4.38
C ASP A 29 -6.50 9.14 -2.85
N PRO A 30 -5.99 10.19 -2.16
CA PRO A 30 -5.86 10.18 -0.70
C PRO A 30 -7.18 9.95 0.03
N VAL A 31 -8.27 10.51 -0.47
CA VAL A 31 -9.59 10.38 0.17
C VAL A 31 -10.11 8.95 0.04
N ARG A 32 -9.95 8.36 -1.15
CA ARG A 32 -10.33 6.96 -1.38
C ARG A 32 -9.56 6.03 -0.46
N VAL A 33 -8.25 6.21 -0.35
CA VAL A 33 -7.41 5.39 0.52
C VAL A 33 -7.83 5.55 1.97
N ALA A 34 -8.01 6.79 2.44
CA ALA A 34 -8.37 7.08 3.82
C ALA A 34 -9.68 6.41 4.24
N GLY A 35 -10.61 6.19 3.33
CA GLY A 35 -11.88 5.53 3.60
C GLY A 35 -11.76 4.08 4.06
N ALA A 36 -10.61 3.44 3.87
CA ALA A 36 -10.37 2.06 4.31
C ALA A 36 -9.91 1.97 5.77
N TYR A 37 -9.69 3.11 6.41
CA TYR A 37 -9.12 3.21 7.76
C TYR A 37 -10.16 3.74 8.73
N THR A 38 -10.01 3.39 10.03
CA THR A 38 -10.87 3.95 11.06
C THR A 38 -10.60 5.46 11.20
N GLU A 39 -11.57 6.20 11.74
CA GLU A 39 -11.42 7.64 11.91
C GLU A 39 -10.22 8.02 12.78
N ASP A 40 -9.88 7.15 13.73
CA ASP A 40 -8.77 7.33 14.66
C ASP A 40 -7.58 6.42 14.34
N SER A 41 -7.48 5.93 13.12
CA SER A 41 -6.44 4.97 12.71
C SER A 41 -5.04 5.49 13.03
N ARG A 42 -4.20 4.60 13.54
CA ARG A 42 -2.82 4.92 13.92
C ARG A 42 -1.84 4.41 12.88
N TRP A 43 -0.97 5.29 12.43
CA TRP A 43 0.02 4.97 11.40
C TRP A 43 1.44 5.25 11.87
N ARG A 44 2.33 4.33 11.51
CA ARG A 44 3.75 4.63 11.39
C ARG A 44 4.14 4.32 9.94
N ASN A 45 4.65 5.34 9.26
CA ASN A 45 5.20 5.17 7.91
C ASN A 45 6.67 5.58 7.95
N ARG A 46 7.56 4.64 7.78
CA ARG A 46 9.00 4.84 8.03
C ARG A 46 9.18 5.27 9.49
N SER A 47 9.67 6.47 9.73
CA SER A 47 9.81 7.02 11.10
C SER A 47 8.75 8.07 11.44
N GLU A 48 7.82 8.35 10.52
CA GLU A 48 6.75 9.31 10.75
C GLU A 48 5.56 8.62 11.42
N VAL A 49 5.06 9.19 12.52
CA VAL A 49 3.95 8.64 13.29
C VAL A 49 2.84 9.68 13.35
N PHE A 50 1.61 9.26 13.03
CA PHE A 50 0.45 10.15 13.06
C PHE A 50 -0.83 9.35 13.23
N GLN A 51 -1.94 10.06 13.46
CA GLN A 51 -3.22 9.44 13.77
C GLN A 51 -4.35 10.20 13.09
N GLY A 52 -5.34 9.44 12.58
CA GLY A 52 -6.59 9.99 12.06
C GLY A 52 -6.60 10.19 10.56
N ARG A 53 -7.83 10.18 10.01
CA ARG A 53 -8.02 10.28 8.55
C ARG A 53 -7.50 11.58 7.94
N GLU A 54 -7.65 12.71 8.64
CA GLU A 54 -7.11 13.98 8.16
C GLU A 54 -5.61 13.92 7.97
N ALA A 55 -4.91 13.36 8.95
CA ALA A 55 -3.46 13.19 8.87
C ALA A 55 -3.07 12.23 7.76
N ILE A 56 -3.85 11.16 7.56
CA ILE A 56 -3.64 10.19 6.47
C ILE A 56 -3.77 10.89 5.12
N VAL A 57 -4.83 11.67 4.91
CA VAL A 57 -5.02 12.40 3.65
C VAL A 57 -3.88 13.38 3.41
N ALA A 58 -3.46 14.12 4.44
CA ALA A 58 -2.35 15.07 4.32
C ALA A 58 -1.05 14.36 3.95
N PHE A 59 -0.76 13.23 4.60
CA PHE A 59 0.42 12.43 4.31
C PHE A 59 0.41 11.92 2.86
N LEU A 60 -0.70 11.34 2.42
CA LEU A 60 -0.80 10.77 1.07
C LEU A 60 -0.75 11.85 -0.01
N THR A 61 -1.29 13.03 0.27
CA THR A 61 -1.21 14.16 -0.65
C THR A 61 0.25 14.53 -0.89
N ARG A 62 1.05 14.67 0.18
CA ARG A 62 2.49 14.95 0.06
C ARG A 62 3.24 13.83 -0.65
N LYS A 63 2.88 12.58 -0.32
CA LYS A 63 3.51 11.40 -0.91
C LYS A 63 3.40 11.42 -2.43
N TRP A 64 2.19 11.60 -2.96
CA TRP A 64 1.97 11.51 -4.40
C TRP A 64 2.27 12.80 -5.17
N GLU A 65 2.50 13.90 -4.49
CA GLU A 65 3.15 15.06 -5.09
C GLU A 65 4.62 14.77 -5.38
N LYS A 66 5.29 14.07 -4.47
CA LYS A 66 6.71 13.69 -4.59
C LYS A 66 6.90 12.47 -5.46
N GLU A 67 6.10 11.43 -5.23
CA GLU A 67 6.26 10.11 -5.88
C GLU A 67 5.36 10.04 -7.09
N GLN A 68 5.90 10.44 -8.24
CA GLN A 68 5.18 10.54 -9.50
C GLN A 68 5.21 9.21 -10.26
N GLU A 69 4.18 8.96 -11.05
CA GLU A 69 3.99 7.73 -11.81
C GLU A 69 4.06 6.46 -10.94
N TYR A 70 3.60 6.57 -9.72
CA TYR A 70 3.62 5.53 -8.69
C TYR A 70 2.83 4.28 -9.15
N ARG A 71 3.47 3.13 -9.01
CA ARG A 71 2.87 1.81 -9.27
C ARG A 71 3.32 0.85 -8.19
N LEU A 72 2.34 0.17 -7.60
CA LEU A 72 2.52 -0.65 -6.39
C LEU A 72 2.04 -2.07 -6.64
N ILE A 73 2.79 -3.04 -6.13
CA ILE A 73 2.34 -4.44 -6.01
C ILE A 73 2.47 -4.86 -4.56
N LYS A 74 1.38 -5.36 -3.97
CA LYS A 74 1.35 -5.93 -2.61
C LYS A 74 1.14 -7.42 -2.68
N ASP A 75 1.76 -8.12 -1.73
CA ASP A 75 1.68 -9.57 -1.63
C ASP A 75 1.40 -9.96 -0.17
N LEU A 76 0.41 -10.83 0.02
CA LEU A 76 0.10 -11.35 1.35
C LEU A 76 1.28 -12.19 1.85
N TRP A 77 1.74 -11.90 3.07
CA TRP A 77 2.79 -12.68 3.70
C TRP A 77 2.23 -13.65 4.74
N ALA A 78 1.41 -13.13 5.65
CA ALA A 78 0.81 -13.94 6.72
C ALA A 78 -0.43 -13.24 7.26
N PHE A 79 -1.27 -13.98 7.98
CA PHE A 79 -2.44 -13.43 8.64
C PHE A 79 -2.75 -14.23 9.91
N ASP A 80 -3.44 -13.58 10.84
CA ASP A 80 -3.93 -14.22 12.05
C ASP A 80 -5.04 -13.37 12.65
N GLY A 81 -6.26 -13.95 12.76
CA GLY A 81 -7.39 -13.22 13.34
C GLY A 81 -7.73 -11.96 12.55
N ASN A 82 -7.54 -10.80 13.17
CA ASN A 82 -7.79 -9.50 12.56
C ASN A 82 -6.50 -8.81 12.05
N ARG A 83 -5.40 -9.55 11.94
CA ARG A 83 -4.10 -9.03 11.53
C ARG A 83 -3.66 -9.60 10.22
N ILE A 84 -3.03 -8.75 9.40
CA ILE A 84 -2.48 -9.15 8.09
C ILE A 84 -1.09 -8.54 7.97
N ALA A 85 -0.13 -9.36 7.54
CA ALA A 85 1.20 -8.90 7.18
C ALA A 85 1.37 -9.00 5.67
N VAL A 86 1.91 -7.96 5.05
CA VAL A 86 2.16 -7.91 3.62
C VAL A 86 3.57 -7.45 3.33
N ARG A 87 4.08 -7.86 2.20
CA ARG A 87 5.28 -7.25 1.61
C ARG A 87 4.85 -6.53 0.36
N PHE A 88 5.62 -5.51 -0.04
CA PHE A 88 5.28 -4.75 -1.24
C PHE A 88 6.52 -4.15 -1.88
N GLN A 89 6.35 -3.80 -3.15
CA GLN A 89 7.33 -3.00 -3.89
C GLN A 89 6.56 -1.97 -4.68
N TYR A 90 7.12 -0.77 -4.81
CA TYR A 90 6.58 0.21 -5.73
C TYR A 90 7.69 0.96 -6.44
N GLU A 91 7.37 1.47 -7.63
CA GLU A 91 8.28 2.26 -8.42
C GLU A 91 7.70 3.63 -8.66
N TRP A 92 8.54 4.63 -8.68
CA TRP A 92 8.15 6.02 -8.81
C TRP A 92 9.35 6.86 -9.25
N HIS A 93 9.08 8.08 -9.74
CA HIS A 93 10.15 9.04 -9.98
C HIS A 93 9.85 10.35 -9.26
N ASP A 94 10.88 11.12 -8.96
CA ASP A 94 10.74 12.45 -8.39
C ASP A 94 10.52 13.51 -9.49
N ALA A 95 10.42 14.78 -9.10
CA ALA A 95 10.21 15.87 -10.03
C ALA A 95 11.39 16.07 -11.00
N GLY A 96 12.57 15.60 -10.64
CA GLY A 96 13.77 15.64 -11.48
C GLY A 96 13.89 14.49 -12.46
N GLY A 97 12.92 13.55 -12.47
CA GLY A 97 12.97 12.40 -13.34
C GLY A 97 13.86 11.27 -12.85
N ASN A 98 14.26 11.30 -11.57
CA ASN A 98 15.06 10.23 -10.97
C ASN A 98 14.16 9.10 -10.51
N TRP A 99 14.41 7.87 -10.98
CA TRP A 99 13.60 6.71 -10.66
C TRP A 99 14.09 5.99 -9.42
N PHE A 100 13.13 5.43 -8.69
CA PHE A 100 13.37 4.67 -7.45
C PHE A 100 12.51 3.43 -7.43
N ARG A 101 13.01 2.39 -6.76
CA ARG A 101 12.21 1.24 -6.34
C ARG A 101 12.24 1.20 -4.83
N SER A 102 11.05 1.08 -4.24
CA SER A 102 10.89 1.03 -2.79
C SER A 102 10.44 -0.36 -2.38
N TYR A 103 11.13 -0.93 -1.40
CA TYR A 103 10.83 -2.24 -0.82
C TYR A 103 10.22 -2.02 0.55
N GLY A 104 9.09 -2.66 0.82
CA GLY A 104 8.42 -2.46 2.08
C GLY A 104 7.78 -3.69 2.67
N ASN A 105 7.57 -3.61 3.97
CA ASN A 105 6.83 -4.59 4.75
C ASN A 105 5.84 -3.82 5.60
N GLU A 106 4.61 -4.34 5.69
CA GLU A 106 3.56 -3.70 6.48
C GLU A 106 2.92 -4.69 7.43
N GLN A 107 2.50 -4.17 8.58
CA GLN A 107 1.68 -4.88 9.55
C GLN A 107 0.38 -4.12 9.72
N TRP A 108 -0.74 -4.82 9.54
CA TRP A 108 -2.08 -4.26 9.60
C TRP A 108 -2.90 -4.89 10.71
N GLU A 109 -3.73 -4.08 11.36
CA GLU A 109 -4.73 -4.57 12.29
C GLU A 109 -6.07 -3.91 11.97
N PHE A 110 -7.14 -4.72 11.93
CA PHE A 110 -8.48 -4.28 11.54
C PHE A 110 -9.42 -4.29 12.73
N ASP A 111 -10.46 -3.45 12.67
CA ASP A 111 -11.56 -3.52 13.60
C ASP A 111 -12.61 -4.55 13.11
N GLU A 112 -13.67 -4.73 13.89
CA GLU A 112 -14.74 -5.70 13.59
C GLU A 112 -15.52 -5.37 12.31
N HIS A 113 -15.44 -4.12 11.85
CA HIS A 113 -16.12 -3.65 10.64
C HIS A 113 -15.25 -3.75 9.39
N GLY A 114 -14.04 -4.29 9.51
CA GLY A 114 -13.12 -4.44 8.37
C GLY A 114 -12.38 -3.17 8.00
N LEU A 115 -12.38 -2.17 8.87
CA LEU A 115 -11.58 -0.96 8.69
C LEU A 115 -10.25 -1.12 9.39
N MET A 116 -9.17 -0.66 8.77
CA MET A 116 -7.84 -0.77 9.35
C MET A 116 -7.65 0.30 10.44
N ARG A 117 -7.36 -0.14 11.66
CA ARG A 117 -7.17 0.75 12.80
C ARG A 117 -5.71 1.00 13.15
N ARG A 118 -4.80 0.18 12.61
CA ARG A 118 -3.37 0.32 12.84
C ARG A 118 -2.59 -0.14 11.63
N ARG A 119 -1.61 0.65 11.22
CA ARG A 119 -0.72 0.33 10.12
C ARG A 119 0.71 0.72 10.50
N GLU A 120 1.64 -0.21 10.34
CA GLU A 120 3.06 0.07 10.48
C GLU A 120 3.75 -0.36 9.21
N ALA A 121 4.52 0.56 8.61
CA ALA A 121 5.21 0.30 7.37
C ALA A 121 6.69 0.68 7.48
N SER A 122 7.55 -0.28 7.16
CA SER A 122 8.99 -0.07 7.04
C SER A 122 9.36 -0.15 5.56
N ILE A 123 10.08 0.85 5.07
CA ILE A 123 10.32 1.02 3.63
C ILE A 123 11.76 1.46 3.39
N ASN A 124 12.40 0.81 2.42
CA ASN A 124 13.73 1.17 1.95
C ASN A 124 13.69 1.49 0.46
N ASP A 125 14.32 2.60 0.07
CA ASP A 125 14.37 3.03 -1.32
C ASP A 125 15.74 2.73 -1.92
N ILE A 126 15.74 2.36 -3.21
CA ILE A 126 16.97 2.33 -4.00
C ILE A 126 16.77 3.15 -5.27
N ALA A 127 17.81 3.86 -5.67
CA ALA A 127 17.82 4.53 -6.96
C ALA A 127 17.99 3.47 -8.07
N ILE A 128 17.22 3.61 -9.14
CA ILE A 128 17.32 2.73 -10.31
C ILE A 128 17.42 3.58 -11.58
N ALA A 129 17.94 2.97 -12.64
CA ALA A 129 17.85 3.58 -13.96
C ALA A 129 16.43 3.38 -14.50
N GLU A 130 15.97 4.29 -15.34
CA GLU A 130 14.64 4.17 -15.96
C GLU A 130 14.49 2.84 -16.71
N LYS A 131 15.56 2.39 -17.39
CA LYS A 131 15.55 1.11 -18.11
C LYS A 131 15.39 -0.12 -17.20
N ASP A 132 15.64 0.04 -15.89
CA ASP A 132 15.56 -1.06 -14.94
C ASP A 132 14.19 -1.13 -14.26
N ARG A 133 13.23 -0.32 -14.69
CA ARG A 133 11.85 -0.37 -14.21
C ARG A 133 11.21 -1.71 -14.56
N ARG A 134 10.37 -2.19 -13.65
CA ARG A 134 9.64 -3.46 -13.80
C ARG A 134 8.13 -3.26 -13.92
N PHE A 135 7.60 -2.12 -13.48
CA PHE A 135 6.17 -1.85 -13.44
C PHE A 135 5.80 -0.85 -14.54
N HIS A 136 5.02 -1.31 -15.52
CA HIS A 136 4.80 -0.55 -16.75
C HIS A 136 3.33 -0.34 -17.16
N TRP A 137 2.37 -0.76 -16.31
CA TRP A 137 0.96 -0.54 -16.65
C TRP A 137 0.60 0.95 -16.55
N PRO A 138 -0.50 1.39 -17.22
CA PRO A 138 -0.91 2.80 -17.15
C PRO A 138 -1.19 3.25 -15.73
N ALA A 139 -0.67 4.41 -15.34
CA ALA A 139 -0.87 4.99 -14.00
C ALA A 139 -1.52 6.37 -14.13
N PRO A 140 -2.43 6.76 -13.20
CA PRO A 140 -2.91 5.94 -12.09
C PRO A 140 -3.86 4.85 -12.54
N GLY A 141 -3.93 3.78 -11.77
CA GLY A 141 -4.86 2.70 -12.06
C GLY A 141 -4.39 1.35 -11.52
N PRO A 142 -5.31 0.38 -11.44
CA PRO A 142 -4.99 -0.93 -10.89
C PRO A 142 -4.06 -1.72 -11.81
N ARG A 143 -3.32 -2.63 -11.21
CA ARG A 143 -2.47 -3.56 -11.94
C ARG A 143 -3.36 -4.47 -12.80
N PRO A 144 -3.10 -4.55 -14.12
CA PRO A 144 -3.86 -5.44 -15.01
C PRO A 144 -3.74 -6.91 -14.62
N ALA A 145 -4.76 -7.70 -14.96
CA ALA A 145 -4.80 -9.11 -14.60
C ALA A 145 -3.66 -9.94 -15.21
N ASP A 146 -3.12 -9.50 -16.36
CA ASP A 146 -2.02 -10.19 -17.04
C ASP A 146 -0.63 -9.77 -16.51
N VAL A 147 -0.57 -8.81 -15.59
CA VAL A 147 0.69 -8.43 -14.94
C VAL A 147 0.85 -9.28 -13.68
N PRO A 148 1.92 -10.07 -13.57
CA PRO A 148 2.10 -10.95 -12.40
C PRO A 148 2.39 -10.16 -11.13
N GLY A 149 2.13 -10.81 -9.98
CA GLY A 149 2.51 -10.29 -8.68
C GLY A 149 4.01 -10.29 -8.46
N LEU A 150 4.41 -10.00 -7.22
CA LEU A 150 5.83 -9.98 -6.85
C LEU A 150 6.45 -11.36 -7.02
N ARG A 151 7.73 -11.37 -7.40
CA ARG A 151 8.53 -12.58 -7.45
C ARG A 151 8.72 -13.12 -6.02
N PRO A 152 8.89 -14.46 -5.86
CA PRO A 152 9.16 -15.03 -4.53
C PRO A 152 10.39 -14.42 -3.87
N GLU A 153 11.45 -14.21 -4.63
CA GLU A 153 12.69 -13.56 -4.15
C GLU A 153 12.67 -12.07 -4.48
N PRO A 154 13.22 -11.22 -3.60
CA PRO A 154 13.21 -9.78 -3.79
C PRO A 154 14.20 -9.26 -4.83
N PHE A 155 15.07 -10.10 -5.33
CA PHE A 155 16.19 -9.71 -6.23
C PHE A 155 15.95 -10.08 -7.66
#